data_48b246d23ee203dcc4e08df5f5b3e587
#
_entry.id   48b246d23ee203dcc4e08df5f5b3e587
#
_cell.length_a   1.000
_cell.length_b   1.000
_cell.length_c   1.000
_cell.angle_alpha   90.00
_cell.angle_beta   90.00
_cell.angle_gamma   90.00
#
_symmetry.space_group_name_H-M   'P 1'
#
loop_
_entity.id
_entity.type
_entity.pdbx_description
1 polymer ?
#
loop_
_entity_poly.entity_id
_entity_poly.type
_entity_poly.pdbx_seq_one_letter_code
_entity_poly.pdbx_strand_id
1 'polypeptide(L)'
;GANNGSMEFDRFTEQAGFTGYFGRNEYGNDKDFDGNWGIFDEPFLKWTANKMSTLPAPFYSEIFTISSHHPFTVPKQHIGKFPKGQIPMLEVVAYGDYALRKFFEEAKKQESKEFDGINI
;
A
#
# COMPACT_ATOMS: atom_id res chain seq x y z
N GLY A 1 -4.07 0.70 0.45
CA GLY A 1 -5.03 1.44 -0.38
C GLY A 1 -6.35 1.71 0.30
N ALA A 2 -6.56 2.98 0.66
CA ALA A 2 -7.77 3.41 1.37
C ALA A 2 -9.05 3.19 0.56
N ASN A 3 -10.18 3.13 1.26
CA ASN A 3 -11.50 3.25 0.62
C ASN A 3 -11.57 4.58 -0.15
N ASN A 4 -12.09 4.56 -1.38
CA ASN A 4 -12.30 5.78 -2.15
C ASN A 4 -13.25 6.72 -1.39
N GLY A 5 -12.97 8.02 -1.43
CA GLY A 5 -13.69 9.02 -0.65
C GLY A 5 -13.27 9.14 0.83
N SER A 6 -12.42 8.24 1.35
CA SER A 6 -11.92 8.36 2.72
C SER A 6 -11.17 9.67 2.91
N MET A 7 -11.60 10.48 3.89
CA MET A 7 -11.00 11.77 4.23
C MET A 7 -10.81 12.70 3.01
N GLU A 8 -11.56 12.47 1.94
CA GLU A 8 -11.49 13.22 0.66
C GLU A 8 -10.09 13.21 0.01
N PHE A 9 -9.26 12.20 0.28
CA PHE A 9 -7.92 12.11 -0.32
C PHE A 9 -7.93 12.08 -1.85
N ASP A 10 -8.90 11.42 -2.46
CA ASP A 10 -9.08 11.39 -3.91
C ASP A 10 -9.32 12.80 -4.48
N ARG A 11 -10.16 13.60 -3.83
CA ARG A 11 -10.41 15.00 -4.23
C ARG A 11 -9.20 15.90 -3.95
N PHE A 12 -8.54 15.69 -2.79
CA PHE A 12 -7.35 16.45 -2.44
C PHE A 12 -6.22 16.21 -3.45
N THR A 13 -5.97 14.97 -3.84
CA THR A 13 -4.91 14.64 -4.81
C THR A 13 -5.21 15.23 -6.18
N GLU A 14 -6.46 15.22 -6.63
CA GLU A 14 -6.88 15.90 -7.87
C GLU A 14 -6.59 17.39 -7.81
N GLN A 15 -6.99 18.07 -6.71
CA GLN A 15 -6.72 19.51 -6.53
C GLN A 15 -5.22 19.82 -6.41
N ALA A 16 -4.42 18.90 -5.87
CA ALA A 16 -2.96 19.03 -5.80
C ALA A 16 -2.25 18.77 -7.13
N GLY A 17 -3.00 18.45 -8.21
CA GLY A 17 -2.45 18.28 -9.56
C GLY A 17 -2.00 16.85 -9.90
N PHE A 18 -2.34 15.85 -9.07
CA PHE A 18 -2.11 14.45 -9.43
C PHE A 18 -3.07 14.02 -10.54
N THR A 19 -2.56 13.27 -11.50
CA THR A 19 -3.33 12.81 -12.67
C THR A 19 -4.10 11.52 -12.45
N GLY A 20 -3.88 10.84 -11.31
CA GLY A 20 -4.59 9.61 -10.98
C GLY A 20 -4.57 9.32 -9.47
N TYR A 21 -5.63 8.70 -9.01
CA TYR A 21 -5.77 8.18 -7.64
C TYR A 21 -6.08 6.69 -7.70
N PHE A 22 -5.40 5.91 -6.88
CA PHE A 22 -5.56 4.47 -6.82
C PHE A 22 -5.88 4.03 -5.40
N GLY A 23 -7.15 3.82 -5.13
CA GLY A 23 -7.67 3.32 -3.86
C GLY A 23 -8.17 1.87 -3.98
N ARG A 24 -9.11 1.52 -3.09
CA ARG A 24 -9.71 0.18 -3.05
C ARG A 24 -10.45 -0.18 -4.34
N ASN A 25 -11.16 0.77 -4.95
CA ASN A 25 -11.91 0.52 -6.18
C ASN A 25 -11.00 0.13 -7.34
N GLU A 26 -9.88 0.85 -7.51
CA GLU A 26 -8.91 0.60 -8.56
C GLU A 26 -8.11 -0.69 -8.33
N TYR A 27 -7.92 -1.07 -7.05
CA TYR A 27 -7.35 -2.37 -6.69
C TYR A 27 -8.27 -3.52 -7.09
N GLY A 28 -9.57 -3.41 -6.85
CA GLY A 28 -10.60 -4.29 -7.40
C GLY A 28 -10.69 -5.69 -6.79
N ASN A 29 -10.07 -5.96 -5.62
CA ASN A 29 -10.14 -7.26 -4.96
C ASN A 29 -10.43 -7.14 -3.46
N ASP A 30 -11.69 -7.27 -3.09
CA ASP A 30 -12.14 -7.15 -1.70
C ASP A 30 -11.73 -8.31 -0.77
N LYS A 31 -11.09 -9.36 -1.28
CA LYS A 31 -10.52 -10.42 -0.43
C LYS A 31 -9.41 -9.90 0.48
N ASP A 32 -8.75 -8.82 0.06
CA ASP A 32 -7.66 -8.17 0.79
C ASP A 32 -8.12 -6.95 1.59
N PHE A 33 -9.44 -6.73 1.70
CA PHE A 33 -10.02 -5.65 2.50
C PHE A 33 -9.86 -5.92 4.00
N ASP A 34 -9.41 -4.92 4.74
CA ASP A 34 -9.16 -5.01 6.19
C ASP A 34 -10.42 -4.95 7.06
N GLY A 35 -11.56 -4.69 6.44
CA GLY A 35 -12.86 -4.55 7.10
C GLY A 35 -13.19 -3.13 7.57
N ASN A 36 -12.29 -2.17 7.46
CA ASN A 36 -12.44 -0.81 7.98
C ASN A 36 -11.99 0.28 6.98
N TRP A 37 -10.68 0.34 6.71
CA TRP A 37 -10.07 1.48 6.03
C TRP A 37 -9.78 1.25 4.56
N GLY A 38 -9.50 0.01 4.17
CA GLY A 38 -9.18 -0.31 2.78
C GLY A 38 -8.43 -1.63 2.62
N ILE A 39 -7.60 -1.71 1.61
CA ILE A 39 -6.83 -2.91 1.29
C ILE A 39 -5.58 -2.97 2.18
N PHE A 40 -5.31 -4.13 2.79
CA PHE A 40 -4.09 -4.38 3.54
C PHE A 40 -2.83 -3.98 2.78
N ASP A 41 -1.82 -3.46 3.50
CA ASP A 41 -0.64 -2.85 2.88
C ASP A 41 0.17 -3.83 2.03
N GLU A 42 0.41 -5.09 2.46
CA GLU A 42 1.21 -6.03 1.66
C GLU A 42 0.65 -6.25 0.27
N PRO A 43 -0.61 -6.70 0.08
CA PRO A 43 -1.15 -6.93 -1.24
C PRO A 43 -1.29 -5.62 -2.04
N PHE A 44 -1.66 -4.52 -1.40
CA PHE A 44 -1.77 -3.24 -2.07
C PHE A 44 -0.42 -2.72 -2.58
N LEU A 45 0.63 -2.80 -1.78
CA LEU A 45 1.97 -2.36 -2.15
C LEU A 45 2.56 -3.20 -3.29
N LYS A 46 2.37 -4.53 -3.28
CA LYS A 46 2.75 -5.39 -4.40
C LYS A 46 2.03 -5.00 -5.70
N TRP A 47 0.72 -4.78 -5.61
CA TRP A 47 -0.07 -4.31 -6.74
C TRP A 47 0.40 -2.95 -7.23
N THR A 48 0.71 -2.02 -6.31
CA THR A 48 1.22 -0.69 -6.64
C THR A 48 2.56 -0.77 -7.36
N ALA A 49 3.50 -1.61 -6.92
CA ALA A 49 4.77 -1.81 -7.62
C ALA A 49 4.56 -2.25 -9.08
N ASN A 50 3.65 -3.19 -9.31
CA ASN A 50 3.29 -3.63 -10.65
C ASN A 50 2.58 -2.52 -11.45
N LYS A 51 1.70 -1.74 -10.80
CA LYS A 51 1.00 -0.62 -11.45
C LYS A 51 1.98 0.47 -11.88
N MET A 52 2.93 0.83 -11.01
CA MET A 52 3.96 1.83 -11.30
C MET A 52 4.79 1.45 -12.53
N SER A 53 5.10 0.17 -12.74
CA SER A 53 5.84 -0.30 -13.92
C SER A 53 5.09 -0.10 -15.24
N THR A 54 3.80 0.21 -15.19
CA THR A 54 2.99 0.50 -16.39
C THR A 54 2.81 1.98 -16.66
N LEU A 55 3.29 2.85 -15.75
CA LEU A 55 3.17 4.30 -15.92
C LEU A 55 4.21 4.82 -16.92
N PRO A 56 3.85 5.80 -17.75
CA PRO A 56 4.82 6.43 -18.64
C PRO A 56 5.82 7.27 -17.83
N ALA A 57 7.10 7.10 -18.13
CA ALA A 57 8.16 7.91 -17.51
C ALA A 57 8.29 9.29 -18.18
N PRO A 58 8.72 10.34 -17.44
CA PRO A 58 8.92 10.35 -15.99
C PRO A 58 7.61 10.47 -15.21
N PHE A 59 7.51 9.84 -14.03
CA PHE A 59 6.35 9.98 -13.15
C PHE A 59 6.77 10.22 -11.70
N TYR A 60 5.88 10.80 -10.92
CA TYR A 60 5.95 10.91 -9.47
C TYR A 60 4.77 10.13 -8.87
N SER A 61 5.03 9.35 -7.84
CA SER A 61 4.01 8.57 -7.14
C SER A 61 4.16 8.71 -5.64
N GLU A 62 3.06 8.94 -4.95
CA GLU A 62 2.98 8.97 -3.50
C GLU A 62 2.10 7.81 -3.02
N ILE A 63 2.56 7.08 -2.01
CA ILE A 63 1.86 5.90 -1.48
C ILE A 63 1.54 6.13 -0.02
N PHE A 64 0.26 6.05 0.32
CA PHE A 64 -0.23 6.13 1.68
C PHE A 64 -0.58 4.74 2.21
N THR A 65 0.11 4.31 3.26
CA THR A 65 -0.14 3.03 3.95
C THR A 65 -1.19 3.19 5.03
N ILE A 66 -1.96 2.13 5.33
CA ILE A 66 -3.11 2.20 6.24
C ILE A 66 -3.13 1.11 7.32
N SER A 67 -2.38 0.02 7.18
CA SER A 67 -2.52 -1.15 8.05
C SER A 67 -2.01 -0.92 9.49
N SER A 68 -1.26 0.15 9.73
CA SER A 68 -0.84 0.55 11.07
C SER A 68 -1.89 1.37 11.84
N HIS A 69 -3.05 1.61 11.24
CA HIS A 69 -4.15 2.34 11.87
C HIS A 69 -5.00 1.44 12.80
N HIS A 70 -5.65 2.05 13.80
CA HIS A 70 -6.66 1.34 14.60
C HIS A 70 -7.74 0.70 13.67
N PRO A 71 -8.19 -0.51 13.88
CA PRO A 71 -8.09 -1.38 15.06
C PRO A 71 -6.85 -2.29 15.15
N PHE A 72 -5.77 -2.00 14.44
CA PHE A 72 -4.49 -2.71 14.52
C PHE A 72 -4.61 -4.20 14.16
N THR A 73 -5.18 -4.49 13.00
CA THR A 73 -5.36 -5.85 12.50
C THR A 73 -4.32 -6.21 11.45
N VAL A 74 -3.91 -7.47 11.43
CA VAL A 74 -3.09 -8.05 10.37
C VAL A 74 -3.91 -9.04 9.54
N PRO A 75 -3.54 -9.28 8.27
CA PRO A 75 -4.21 -10.31 7.46
C PRO A 75 -4.20 -11.67 8.16
N LYS A 76 -5.26 -12.47 7.95
CA LYS A 76 -5.43 -13.78 8.61
C LYS A 76 -4.21 -14.70 8.46
N GLN A 77 -3.57 -14.70 7.29
CA GLN A 77 -2.37 -15.51 7.02
C GLN A 77 -1.13 -15.06 7.79
N HIS A 78 -1.17 -13.89 8.41
CA HIS A 78 -0.06 -13.31 9.18
C HIS A 78 -0.30 -13.29 10.69
N ILE A 79 -1.45 -13.75 11.16
CA ILE A 79 -1.75 -13.83 12.60
C ILE A 79 -0.68 -14.67 13.30
N GLY A 80 -0.07 -14.09 14.35
CA GLY A 80 0.96 -14.74 15.16
C GLY A 80 2.36 -14.76 14.54
N LYS A 81 2.57 -14.17 13.36
CA LYS A 81 3.89 -14.12 12.69
C LYS A 81 4.74 -12.94 13.12
N PHE A 82 4.15 -11.90 13.66
CA PHE A 82 4.84 -10.70 14.10
C PHE A 82 4.82 -10.55 15.62
N PRO A 83 5.86 -9.95 16.22
CA PRO A 83 5.88 -9.70 17.66
C PRO A 83 4.72 -8.78 18.07
N LYS A 84 3.93 -9.22 19.06
CA LYS A 84 2.81 -8.40 19.55
C LYS A 84 3.27 -7.23 20.43
N GLY A 85 4.43 -7.38 21.10
CA GLY A 85 4.90 -6.37 22.01
C GLY A 85 3.94 -6.08 23.18
N GLN A 86 4.09 -4.92 23.80
CA GLN A 86 3.25 -4.50 24.94
C GLN A 86 1.97 -3.77 24.52
N ILE A 87 1.91 -3.29 23.28
CA ILE A 87 0.76 -2.57 22.72
C ILE A 87 0.41 -3.12 21.33
N PRO A 88 -0.88 -3.17 20.97
CA PRO A 88 -1.33 -3.77 19.70
C PRO A 88 -0.69 -3.15 18.45
N MET A 89 -0.33 -1.87 18.51
CA MET A 89 0.30 -1.16 17.39
C MET A 89 1.64 -1.75 16.97
N LEU A 90 2.39 -2.38 17.87
CA LEU A 90 3.72 -2.94 17.54
C LEU A 90 3.65 -4.09 16.53
N GLU A 91 2.61 -4.93 16.61
CA GLU A 91 2.40 -6.01 15.65
C GLU A 91 2.16 -5.46 14.23
N VAL A 92 1.34 -4.43 14.10
CA VAL A 92 1.02 -3.86 12.78
C VAL A 92 2.13 -2.99 12.22
N VAL A 93 2.99 -2.40 13.06
CA VAL A 93 4.22 -1.74 12.61
C VAL A 93 5.20 -2.77 12.02
N ALA A 94 5.39 -3.90 12.68
CA ALA A 94 6.20 -5.00 12.15
C ALA A 94 5.62 -5.58 10.85
N TYR A 95 4.30 -5.68 10.74
CA TYR A 95 3.64 -6.02 9.49
C TYR A 95 3.88 -4.97 8.40
N GLY A 96 3.82 -3.69 8.73
CA GLY A 96 4.10 -2.59 7.79
C GLY A 96 5.53 -2.66 7.23
N ASP A 97 6.52 -2.92 8.07
CA ASP A 97 7.91 -3.14 7.64
C ASP A 97 8.01 -4.35 6.68
N TYR A 98 7.36 -5.45 7.02
CA TYR A 98 7.28 -6.61 6.14
C TYR A 98 6.63 -6.27 4.80
N ALA A 99 5.52 -5.52 4.80
CA ALA A 99 4.82 -5.12 3.59
C ALA A 99 5.69 -4.22 2.69
N LEU A 100 6.43 -3.28 3.27
CA LEU A 100 7.39 -2.44 2.56
C LEU A 100 8.53 -3.26 1.95
N ARG A 101 9.06 -4.24 2.68
CA ARG A 101 10.07 -5.16 2.13
C ARG A 101 9.54 -5.89 0.89
N LYS A 102 8.28 -6.36 0.95
CA LYS A 102 7.63 -7.02 -0.19
C LYS A 102 7.41 -6.08 -1.37
N PHE A 103 7.13 -4.81 -1.11
CA PHE A 103 7.07 -3.78 -2.14
C PHE A 103 8.40 -3.66 -2.89
N PHE A 104 9.52 -3.51 -2.16
CA PHE A 104 10.85 -3.38 -2.77
C PHE A 104 11.30 -4.65 -3.50
N GLU A 105 11.00 -5.83 -2.95
CA GLU A 105 11.26 -7.10 -3.65
C GLU A 105 10.51 -7.16 -4.99
N GLU A 106 9.26 -6.72 -5.02
CA GLU A 106 8.45 -6.69 -6.24
C GLU A 106 8.93 -5.61 -7.22
N ALA A 107 9.21 -4.41 -6.72
CA ALA A 107 9.74 -3.31 -7.53
C ALA A 107 11.05 -3.69 -8.23
N LYS A 108 11.99 -4.34 -7.52
CA LYS A 108 13.24 -4.82 -8.10
C LYS A 108 13.05 -5.85 -9.22
N LYS A 109 12.02 -6.69 -9.16
CA LYS A 109 11.69 -7.59 -10.27
C LYS A 109 11.25 -6.82 -11.53
N GLN A 110 10.69 -5.63 -11.35
CA GLN A 110 10.29 -4.77 -12.46
C GLN A 110 11.46 -3.93 -13.00
N GLU A 111 12.52 -3.69 -12.22
CA GLU A 111 13.73 -2.96 -12.65
C GLU A 111 14.41 -3.58 -13.88
N SER A 112 14.38 -4.90 -13.98
CA SER A 112 14.87 -5.60 -15.20
C SER A 112 14.07 -5.24 -16.47
N LYS A 113 13.02 -4.40 -16.33
CA LYS A 113 12.12 -3.94 -17.37
C LYS A 113 12.07 -2.41 -17.52
N GLU A 114 13.11 -1.67 -17.13
CA GLU A 114 13.20 -0.19 -17.27
C GLU A 114 12.72 0.66 -16.07
N PHE A 115 13.03 0.30 -14.84
CA PHE A 115 12.91 1.21 -13.70
C PHE A 115 14.25 1.92 -13.45
N ASP A 116 14.44 3.11 -13.98
CA ASP A 116 15.52 4.01 -13.57
C ASP A 116 15.13 4.70 -12.25
N GLY A 117 15.47 4.05 -11.16
CA GLY A 117 15.56 4.68 -9.83
C GLY A 117 14.23 4.97 -9.12
N ILE A 118 13.93 4.19 -8.08
CA ILE A 118 13.01 4.62 -7.01
C ILE A 118 13.81 5.55 -6.09
N ASN A 119 13.55 6.86 -6.17
CA ASN A 119 13.98 7.80 -5.16
C ASN A 119 12.99 7.77 -3.99
N ILE A 120 13.46 7.32 -2.87
CA ILE A 120 12.76 7.35 -1.58
C ILE A 120 13.09 8.66 -0.88
#